data_4108cd974bb8335d40937df03035b307
#
_entry.id   4108cd974bb8335d40937df03035b307
#
_cell.length_a   1.000
_cell.length_b   1.000
_cell.length_c   1.000
_cell.angle_alpha   90.00
_cell.angle_beta   90.00
_cell.angle_gamma   90.00
#
_symmetry.space_group_name_H-M   'P 1'
#
loop_
_entity.id
_entity.type
_entity.pdbx_description
1 polymer ?
#
loop_
_entity_poly.entity_id
_entity_poly.type
_entity_poly.pdbx_seq_one_letter_code
_entity_poly.pdbx_strand_id
1 'polypeptide(L)'
;GVSLLPTLTGHADQQKPGIIYSEYNVGGKTPGYKDFLGEHKGAERGQQQIVFVDGLKGLRMGVKDADKDFMIFDTLNDPQESKDLASSKPELQARMKAAALSNRRASLPSKTVFDTALVPAVETKGAASPGLKWSLYEGEFPWVPDFRQLKKQAAAHGVAPSPSVKMNGPRKRGVELTGYVKVPADGEYTFYLSTDANKGSKAFVRLHGMELIDADKTYEPGSEVSSDLGDRKNPVYL
;
A
#
# COMPACT_ATOMS: atom_id res chain seq x y z
N GLY A 1 4.45 -2.16 -2.79
CA GLY A 1 5.19 -1.99 -4.05
C GLY A 1 5.31 -3.30 -4.83
N VAL A 2 5.85 -3.21 -6.03
CA VAL A 2 6.23 -4.37 -6.85
C VAL A 2 7.75 -4.41 -6.98
N SER A 3 8.30 -5.61 -7.12
CA SER A 3 9.75 -5.76 -7.32
C SER A 3 10.16 -5.17 -8.67
N LEU A 4 11.26 -4.44 -8.69
CA LEU A 4 11.90 -3.96 -9.91
C LEU A 4 12.92 -4.95 -10.49
N LEU A 5 13.05 -6.13 -9.86
CA LEU A 5 14.03 -7.13 -10.30
C LEU A 5 13.92 -7.49 -11.78
N PRO A 6 12.72 -7.69 -12.37
CA PRO A 6 12.62 -7.96 -13.79
C PRO A 6 13.27 -6.86 -14.65
N THR A 7 12.98 -5.61 -14.36
CA THR A 7 13.59 -4.46 -15.07
C THR A 7 15.11 -4.43 -14.88
N LEU A 8 15.59 -4.60 -13.65
CA LEU A 8 17.01 -4.54 -13.31
C LEU A 8 17.83 -5.69 -13.91
N THR A 9 17.19 -6.82 -14.22
CA THR A 9 17.84 -8.00 -14.82
C THR A 9 17.60 -8.13 -16.32
N GLY A 10 17.12 -7.06 -16.99
CA GLY A 10 16.91 -7.06 -18.43
C GLY A 10 15.63 -7.74 -18.92
N HIS A 11 14.71 -8.05 -17.99
CA HIS A 11 13.41 -8.68 -18.29
C HIS A 11 12.25 -7.71 -18.06
N ALA A 12 12.37 -6.50 -18.59
CA ALA A 12 11.38 -5.44 -18.40
C ALA A 12 9.98 -5.79 -18.91
N ASP A 13 9.88 -6.68 -19.89
CA ASP A 13 8.65 -7.28 -20.41
C ASP A 13 7.87 -8.07 -19.34
N GLN A 14 8.57 -8.58 -18.33
CA GLN A 14 7.98 -9.30 -17.19
C GLN A 14 7.67 -8.39 -15.99
N GLN A 15 7.96 -7.09 -16.11
CA GLN A 15 7.70 -6.14 -15.04
C GLN A 15 6.20 -5.96 -14.82
N LYS A 16 5.74 -6.32 -13.62
CA LYS A 16 4.33 -6.10 -13.25
C LYS A 16 4.10 -4.61 -13.00
N PRO A 17 2.98 -4.06 -13.47
CA PRO A 17 2.59 -2.71 -13.10
C PRO A 17 2.35 -2.63 -11.59
N GLY A 18 2.80 -1.55 -10.98
CA GLY A 18 2.57 -1.24 -9.58
C GLY A 18 1.71 0.00 -9.43
N ILE A 19 1.12 0.15 -8.26
CA ILE A 19 0.51 1.41 -7.86
C ILE A 19 1.57 2.20 -7.11
N ILE A 20 1.80 3.44 -7.52
CA ILE A 20 2.62 4.40 -6.79
C ILE A 20 1.67 5.41 -6.18
N TYR A 21 1.79 5.62 -4.89
CA TYR A 21 1.04 6.62 -4.16
C TYR A 21 1.99 7.54 -3.41
N SER A 22 1.78 8.84 -3.52
CA SER A 22 2.49 9.87 -2.77
C SER A 22 1.51 10.94 -2.30
N GLU A 23 1.66 11.35 -1.07
CA GLU A 23 0.88 12.41 -0.46
C GLU A 23 1.78 13.47 0.16
N TYR A 24 1.42 14.72 -0.01
CA TYR A 24 2.15 15.85 0.53
C TYR A 24 1.19 16.96 0.91
N ASN A 25 1.34 17.52 2.10
CA ASN A 25 0.56 18.64 2.55
C ASN A 25 1.44 19.88 2.68
N VAL A 26 1.17 20.89 1.88
CA VAL A 26 1.92 22.15 1.86
C VAL A 26 0.97 23.32 1.61
N GLY A 27 1.12 24.38 2.38
CA GLY A 27 0.37 25.62 2.18
C GLY A 27 0.80 26.39 0.92
N GLY A 28 0.05 27.43 0.60
CA GLY A 28 0.33 28.35 -0.49
C GLY A 28 -0.31 27.94 -1.82
N LYS A 29 0.12 28.64 -2.87
CA LYS A 29 -0.38 28.46 -4.24
C LYS A 29 0.73 28.05 -5.18
N THR A 30 0.37 27.41 -6.28
CA THR A 30 1.30 27.16 -7.38
C THR A 30 1.73 28.46 -8.04
N PRO A 31 2.94 28.54 -8.57
CA PRO A 31 3.39 29.72 -9.30
C PRO A 31 2.55 29.99 -10.55
N GLY A 32 2.49 31.25 -10.97
CA GLY A 32 1.82 31.68 -12.18
C GLY A 32 2.76 31.70 -13.40
N TYR A 33 3.64 30.70 -13.57
CA TYR A 33 4.57 30.67 -14.70
C TYR A 33 3.84 30.67 -16.04
N LYS A 34 4.44 31.35 -17.04
CA LYS A 34 3.84 31.53 -18.36
C LYS A 34 3.47 30.20 -19.02
N ASP A 35 4.32 29.21 -18.85
CA ASP A 35 4.21 27.90 -19.52
C ASP A 35 3.33 26.88 -18.73
N PHE A 36 2.82 27.25 -17.57
CA PHE A 36 1.85 26.43 -16.87
C PHE A 36 0.48 26.50 -17.55
N LEU A 37 -0.22 25.39 -17.56
CA LEU A 37 -1.65 25.37 -17.89
C LEU A 37 -2.42 26.35 -17.00
N GLY A 38 -3.47 26.98 -17.54
CA GLY A 38 -4.26 27.96 -16.80
C GLY A 38 -4.79 27.46 -15.46
N GLU A 39 -5.23 26.22 -15.43
CA GLU A 39 -5.74 25.53 -14.24
C GLU A 39 -4.67 25.24 -13.18
N HIS A 40 -3.40 25.18 -13.59
CA HIS A 40 -2.28 24.97 -12.66
C HIS A 40 -1.73 26.27 -12.09
N LYS A 41 -2.12 27.44 -12.63
CA LYS A 41 -1.64 28.75 -12.17
C LYS A 41 -2.42 29.22 -10.95
N GLY A 42 -1.71 29.51 -9.87
CA GLY A 42 -2.30 30.01 -8.64
C GLY A 42 -3.24 29.03 -7.93
N ALA A 43 -3.18 27.74 -8.27
CA ALA A 43 -4.00 26.70 -7.66
C ALA A 43 -3.62 26.51 -6.18
N GLU A 44 -4.62 26.38 -5.31
CA GLU A 44 -4.42 26.05 -3.90
C GLU A 44 -3.71 24.70 -3.78
N ARG A 45 -2.59 24.68 -3.06
CA ARG A 45 -1.80 23.46 -2.88
C ARG A 45 -2.43 22.54 -1.84
N GLY A 46 -2.46 22.95 -0.59
CA GLY A 46 -3.02 22.16 0.50
C GLY A 46 -2.52 20.73 0.50
N GLN A 47 -3.43 19.81 0.77
CA GLN A 47 -3.17 18.37 0.62
C GLN A 47 -3.14 18.01 -0.86
N GLN A 48 -2.04 17.42 -1.29
CA GLN A 48 -1.81 16.98 -2.66
C GLN A 48 -1.62 15.47 -2.68
N GLN A 49 -2.16 14.81 -3.70
CA GLN A 49 -2.01 13.38 -3.89
C GLN A 49 -1.62 13.08 -5.33
N ILE A 50 -0.64 12.21 -5.48
CA ILE A 50 -0.21 11.65 -6.77
C ILE A 50 -0.40 10.15 -6.72
N VAL A 51 -1.04 9.61 -7.75
CA VAL A 51 -1.25 8.17 -7.92
C VAL A 51 -0.81 7.79 -9.34
N PHE A 52 -0.06 6.70 -9.47
CA PHE A 52 0.15 6.08 -10.77
C PHE A 52 -0.61 4.76 -10.82
N VAL A 53 -1.48 4.64 -11.82
CA VAL A 53 -2.26 3.44 -12.12
C VAL A 53 -2.18 3.20 -13.62
N ASP A 54 -1.82 1.98 -14.04
CA ASP A 54 -1.65 1.59 -15.44
C ASP A 54 -0.72 2.52 -16.25
N GLY A 55 0.31 3.05 -15.62
CA GLY A 55 1.28 3.94 -16.26
C GLY A 55 0.81 5.39 -16.42
N LEU A 56 -0.43 5.71 -16.05
CA LEU A 56 -0.96 7.08 -16.08
C LEU A 56 -0.86 7.73 -14.70
N LYS A 57 -0.52 9.02 -14.69
CA LYS A 57 -0.41 9.83 -13.47
C LYS A 57 -1.75 10.49 -13.16
N GLY A 58 -2.26 10.27 -11.96
CA GLY A 58 -3.32 11.06 -11.36
C GLY A 58 -2.73 12.11 -10.40
N LEU A 59 -3.15 13.34 -10.51
CA LEU A 59 -2.78 14.43 -9.62
C LEU A 59 -4.02 15.15 -9.12
N ARG A 60 -4.12 15.38 -7.80
CA ARG A 60 -5.11 16.30 -7.22
C ARG A 60 -4.48 17.15 -6.12
N MET A 61 -4.89 18.40 -6.06
CA MET A 61 -4.38 19.41 -5.11
C MET A 61 -5.54 20.03 -4.33
N GLY A 62 -5.26 20.59 -3.15
CA GLY A 62 -6.28 21.18 -2.29
C GLY A 62 -7.39 20.19 -1.98
N VAL A 63 -7.03 18.95 -1.66
CA VAL A 63 -7.98 17.87 -1.42
C VAL A 63 -8.72 18.14 -0.11
N LYS A 64 -10.04 18.21 -0.18
CA LYS A 64 -10.94 18.45 0.96
C LYS A 64 -11.89 17.29 1.24
N ASP A 65 -12.05 16.40 0.26
CA ASP A 65 -12.88 15.21 0.36
C ASP A 65 -12.35 14.08 -0.50
N ALA A 66 -12.82 12.87 -0.25
CA ALA A 66 -12.37 11.64 -0.93
C ALA A 66 -12.80 11.60 -2.40
N ASP A 67 -13.88 12.28 -2.73
CA ASP A 67 -14.49 12.23 -4.07
C ASP A 67 -13.90 13.24 -5.05
N LYS A 68 -12.98 14.10 -4.57
CA LYS A 68 -12.31 15.02 -5.47
C LYS A 68 -11.60 14.26 -6.60
N ASP A 69 -11.88 14.66 -7.82
CA ASP A 69 -11.32 14.06 -9.01
C ASP A 69 -9.81 14.33 -9.16
N PHE A 70 -9.14 13.37 -9.78
CA PHE A 70 -7.78 13.52 -10.26
C PHE A 70 -7.78 14.14 -11.66
N MET A 71 -6.87 15.05 -11.92
CA MET A 71 -6.36 15.31 -13.27
C MET A 71 -5.53 14.10 -13.69
N ILE A 72 -5.67 13.62 -14.93
CA ILE A 72 -5.03 12.40 -15.39
C ILE A 72 -4.13 12.71 -16.59
N PHE A 73 -2.86 12.33 -16.50
CA PHE A 73 -1.85 12.63 -17.51
C PHE A 73 -1.10 11.39 -17.97
N ASP A 74 -0.80 11.33 -19.24
CA ASP A 74 0.12 10.35 -19.86
C ASP A 74 1.52 10.94 -19.88
N THR A 75 2.22 10.86 -18.75
CA THR A 75 3.55 11.49 -18.60
C THR A 75 4.63 10.87 -19.49
N LEU A 76 4.38 9.70 -20.08
CA LEU A 76 5.31 9.08 -21.03
C LEU A 76 5.24 9.75 -22.40
N ASN A 77 4.02 10.03 -22.89
CA ASN A 77 3.80 10.61 -24.21
C ASN A 77 3.56 12.13 -24.14
N ASP A 78 3.17 12.64 -22.98
CA ASP A 78 2.98 14.06 -22.70
C ASP A 78 3.70 14.44 -21.39
N PRO A 79 5.04 14.54 -21.39
CA PRO A 79 5.81 14.86 -20.20
C PRO A 79 5.56 16.28 -19.66
N GLN A 80 4.96 17.16 -20.45
CA GLN A 80 4.57 18.51 -20.02
C GLN A 80 3.20 18.55 -19.34
N GLU A 81 2.48 17.40 -19.29
CA GLU A 81 1.14 17.32 -18.70
C GLU A 81 0.18 18.34 -19.30
N SER A 82 0.26 18.53 -20.61
CA SER A 82 -0.48 19.55 -21.36
C SER A 82 -1.94 19.16 -21.62
N LYS A 83 -2.28 17.88 -21.49
CA LYS A 83 -3.61 17.35 -21.77
C LYS A 83 -4.14 16.54 -20.61
N ASP A 84 -5.16 17.05 -19.93
CA ASP A 84 -5.91 16.28 -18.94
C ASP A 84 -6.84 15.26 -19.63
N LEU A 85 -6.69 13.99 -19.27
CA LEU A 85 -7.44 12.87 -19.80
C LEU A 85 -8.62 12.45 -18.89
N ALA A 86 -8.85 13.14 -17.78
CA ALA A 86 -9.82 12.74 -16.76
C ALA A 86 -11.22 12.51 -17.32
N SER A 87 -11.71 13.43 -18.15
CA SER A 87 -13.05 13.35 -18.75
C SER A 87 -13.24 12.14 -19.67
N SER A 88 -12.16 11.65 -20.27
CA SER A 88 -12.18 10.50 -21.19
C SER A 88 -11.95 9.15 -20.50
N LYS A 89 -11.65 9.14 -19.20
CA LYS A 89 -11.24 7.94 -18.44
C LYS A 89 -11.96 7.79 -17.09
N PRO A 90 -13.31 7.73 -17.06
CA PRO A 90 -14.08 7.68 -15.81
C PRO A 90 -13.78 6.43 -14.97
N GLU A 91 -13.53 5.28 -15.59
CA GLU A 91 -13.17 4.05 -14.87
C GLU A 91 -11.81 4.16 -14.18
N LEU A 92 -10.87 4.86 -14.81
CA LEU A 92 -9.56 5.10 -14.23
C LEU A 92 -9.64 6.07 -13.04
N GLN A 93 -10.53 7.08 -13.10
CA GLN A 93 -10.84 7.94 -11.94
C GLN A 93 -11.24 7.11 -10.72
N ALA A 94 -12.20 6.22 -10.87
CA ALA A 94 -12.66 5.37 -9.77
C ALA A 94 -11.52 4.51 -9.21
N ARG A 95 -10.70 3.93 -10.08
CA ARG A 95 -9.55 3.12 -9.69
C ARG A 95 -8.47 3.94 -8.98
N MET A 96 -8.19 5.15 -9.41
CA MET A 96 -7.24 6.06 -8.77
C MET A 96 -7.73 6.49 -7.38
N LYS A 97 -9.02 6.81 -7.22
CA LYS A 97 -9.63 7.10 -5.92
C LYS A 97 -9.50 5.91 -4.96
N ALA A 98 -9.89 4.72 -5.41
CA ALA A 98 -9.75 3.50 -4.62
C ALA A 98 -8.29 3.19 -4.27
N ALA A 99 -7.36 3.39 -5.21
CA ALA A 99 -5.93 3.20 -4.98
C ALA A 99 -5.39 4.18 -3.92
N ALA A 100 -5.80 5.44 -3.96
CA ALA A 100 -5.42 6.43 -2.96
C ALA A 100 -5.89 6.00 -1.56
N LEU A 101 -7.15 5.63 -1.41
CA LEU A 101 -7.70 5.17 -0.12
C LEU A 101 -7.04 3.89 0.38
N SER A 102 -6.77 2.93 -0.52
CA SER A 102 -6.16 1.63 -0.15
C SER A 102 -4.68 1.70 0.21
N ASN A 103 -3.97 2.77 -0.16
CA ASN A 103 -2.53 2.93 0.09
C ASN A 103 -2.23 4.01 1.12
N ARG A 104 -3.21 4.81 1.46
CA ARG A 104 -3.05 5.92 2.38
C ARG A 104 -3.09 5.45 3.83
N ARG A 105 -2.19 5.99 4.65
CA ARG A 105 -2.24 5.83 6.11
C ARG A 105 -2.57 7.16 6.77
N ALA A 106 -3.53 7.14 7.66
CA ALA A 106 -3.81 8.28 8.51
C ALA A 106 -2.61 8.62 9.41
N SER A 107 -2.43 9.88 9.74
CA SER A 107 -1.43 10.34 10.72
C SER A 107 -2.12 11.22 11.75
N LEU A 108 -2.25 10.72 12.96
CA LEU A 108 -2.93 11.45 14.03
C LEU A 108 -1.92 12.20 14.95
N PRO A 109 -2.29 13.35 15.48
CA PRO A 109 -3.55 14.08 15.25
C PRO A 109 -3.60 14.65 13.83
N SER A 110 -4.65 14.30 13.11
CA SER A 110 -4.80 14.73 11.73
C SER A 110 -5.43 16.11 11.62
N LYS A 111 -4.94 16.88 10.65
CA LYS A 111 -5.57 18.12 10.19
C LYS A 111 -6.17 17.98 8.79
N THR A 112 -6.12 16.80 8.22
CA THR A 112 -6.59 16.54 6.87
C THR A 112 -7.96 15.86 6.92
N VAL A 113 -8.86 16.33 6.07
CA VAL A 113 -10.27 15.87 6.00
C VAL A 113 -10.39 14.38 5.66
N PHE A 114 -9.32 13.82 5.14
CA PHE A 114 -9.26 12.49 4.58
C PHE A 114 -8.86 11.38 5.56
N ASP A 115 -8.39 11.76 6.75
CA ASP A 115 -7.70 10.81 7.61
C ASP A 115 -8.62 9.78 8.23
N THR A 116 -9.93 10.04 8.23
CA THR A 116 -10.96 9.11 8.71
C THR A 116 -11.69 8.38 7.57
N ALA A 117 -11.25 8.54 6.33
CA ALA A 117 -11.86 7.81 5.22
C ALA A 117 -11.55 6.32 5.32
N LEU A 118 -12.60 5.49 5.21
CA LEU A 118 -12.45 4.04 5.28
C LEU A 118 -11.66 3.52 4.08
N VAL A 119 -10.80 2.55 4.34
CA VAL A 119 -10.16 1.77 3.27
C VAL A 119 -11.24 0.94 2.58
N PRO A 120 -11.36 0.97 1.24
CA PRO A 120 -12.39 0.25 0.54
C PRO A 120 -12.34 -1.25 0.82
N ALA A 121 -13.49 -1.84 1.12
CA ALA A 121 -13.59 -3.28 1.30
C ALA A 121 -13.28 -4.02 -0.01
N VAL A 122 -12.71 -5.20 0.12
CA VAL A 122 -12.47 -6.09 -1.02
C VAL A 122 -13.72 -6.95 -1.25
N GLU A 123 -14.23 -6.94 -2.47
CA GLU A 123 -15.26 -7.88 -2.88
C GLU A 123 -14.69 -9.29 -2.96
N THR A 124 -15.23 -10.21 -2.18
CA THR A 124 -14.88 -11.62 -2.25
C THR A 124 -15.82 -12.35 -3.20
N LYS A 125 -15.27 -13.15 -4.10
CA LYS A 125 -16.10 -14.05 -4.95
C LYS A 125 -16.58 -15.22 -4.09
N GLY A 126 -17.77 -15.08 -3.54
CA GLY A 126 -18.40 -16.09 -2.66
C GLY A 126 -18.09 -15.88 -1.18
N ALA A 127 -18.55 -16.82 -0.35
CA ALA A 127 -18.30 -16.78 1.09
C ALA A 127 -16.81 -17.03 1.40
N ALA A 128 -16.20 -16.17 2.19
CA ALA A 128 -14.84 -16.39 2.66
C ALA A 128 -14.79 -17.59 3.61
N SER A 129 -13.88 -18.53 3.36
CA SER A 129 -13.64 -19.63 4.29
C SER A 129 -12.86 -19.14 5.50
N PRO A 130 -13.15 -19.62 6.71
CA PRO A 130 -12.38 -19.26 7.90
C PRO A 130 -10.91 -19.64 7.79
N GLY A 131 -10.05 -18.81 8.36
CA GLY A 131 -8.61 -19.05 8.45
C GLY A 131 -7.78 -18.30 7.40
N LEU A 132 -6.47 -18.42 7.57
CA LEU A 132 -5.46 -17.83 6.68
C LEU A 132 -4.75 -18.94 5.91
N LYS A 133 -4.58 -18.76 4.62
CA LYS A 133 -3.67 -19.59 3.84
C LYS A 133 -2.24 -19.28 4.26
N TRP A 134 -1.44 -20.32 4.43
CA TRP A 134 -0.01 -20.16 4.68
C TRP A 134 0.83 -20.97 3.69
N SER A 135 2.01 -20.44 3.41
CA SER A 135 3.02 -21.10 2.59
C SER A 135 4.37 -20.98 3.29
N LEU A 136 5.10 -22.10 3.34
CA LEU A 136 6.44 -22.21 3.92
C LEU A 136 7.47 -22.33 2.81
N TYR A 137 8.50 -21.51 2.90
CA TYR A 137 9.66 -21.52 1.98
C TYR A 137 10.94 -21.77 2.79
N GLU A 138 11.63 -22.85 2.49
CA GLU A 138 12.92 -23.14 3.12
C GLU A 138 14.04 -22.34 2.48
N GLY A 139 14.93 -21.79 3.28
CA GLY A 139 16.10 -21.04 2.81
C GLY A 139 16.46 -19.85 3.69
N GLU A 140 17.56 -19.22 3.37
CA GLU A 140 18.02 -17.99 4.01
C GLU A 140 17.40 -16.79 3.30
N PHE A 141 16.79 -15.92 4.09
CA PHE A 141 16.21 -14.66 3.62
C PHE A 141 16.82 -13.54 4.45
N PRO A 142 17.79 -12.78 3.91
CA PRO A 142 18.41 -11.67 4.63
C PRO A 142 17.42 -10.52 4.91
N TRP A 143 16.32 -10.48 4.15
CA TRP A 143 15.15 -9.62 4.32
C TRP A 143 13.88 -10.41 4.08
N VAL A 144 12.71 -9.85 4.40
CA VAL A 144 11.43 -10.49 4.06
C VAL A 144 11.19 -10.38 2.55
N PRO A 145 11.18 -11.50 1.80
CA PRO A 145 11.03 -11.47 0.35
C PRO A 145 9.59 -11.12 -0.05
N ASP A 146 9.42 -10.66 -1.27
CA ASP A 146 8.09 -10.71 -1.91
C ASP A 146 7.80 -12.14 -2.35
N PHE A 147 7.10 -12.89 -1.52
CA PHE A 147 6.78 -14.31 -1.75
C PHE A 147 6.05 -14.55 -3.07
N ARG A 148 5.29 -13.56 -3.57
CA ARG A 148 4.58 -13.65 -4.86
C ARG A 148 5.53 -13.74 -6.06
N GLN A 149 6.78 -13.32 -5.85
CA GLN A 149 7.81 -13.30 -6.90
C GLN A 149 8.89 -14.36 -6.71
N LEU A 150 8.83 -15.13 -5.64
CA LEU A 150 9.74 -16.25 -5.48
C LEU A 150 9.48 -17.29 -6.57
N LYS A 151 10.51 -17.59 -7.39
CA LYS A 151 10.45 -18.68 -8.37
C LYS A 151 10.49 -20.08 -7.71
N LYS A 152 10.62 -20.14 -6.40
CA LYS A 152 10.70 -21.35 -5.60
C LYS A 152 9.29 -21.78 -5.20
N GLN A 153 9.00 -23.07 -5.34
CA GLN A 153 7.76 -23.65 -4.80
C GLN A 153 7.81 -23.66 -3.27
N ALA A 154 6.66 -23.49 -2.63
CA ALA A 154 6.52 -23.67 -1.21
C ALA A 154 6.83 -25.14 -0.83
N ALA A 155 7.64 -25.33 0.21
CA ALA A 155 7.94 -26.64 0.75
C ALA A 155 6.74 -27.27 1.46
N ALA A 156 5.87 -26.44 2.01
CA ALA A 156 4.60 -26.84 2.61
C ALA A 156 3.61 -25.68 2.54
N HIS A 157 2.33 -25.99 2.58
CA HIS A 157 1.24 -25.02 2.62
C HIS A 157 0.03 -25.59 3.36
N GLY A 158 -0.89 -24.73 3.74
CA GLY A 158 -2.13 -25.13 4.41
C GLY A 158 -3.01 -23.97 4.79
N VAL A 159 -3.95 -24.23 5.69
CA VAL A 159 -4.83 -23.21 6.28
C VAL A 159 -4.64 -23.24 7.79
N ALA A 160 -4.44 -22.06 8.37
CA ALA A 160 -4.36 -21.86 9.81
C ALA A 160 -5.62 -21.14 10.30
N PRO A 161 -6.19 -21.56 11.43
CA PRO A 161 -7.41 -20.93 11.98
C PRO A 161 -7.16 -19.52 12.52
N SER A 162 -5.90 -19.16 12.74
CA SER A 162 -5.48 -17.85 13.27
C SER A 162 -4.14 -17.44 12.67
N PRO A 163 -3.74 -16.15 12.80
CA PRO A 163 -2.42 -15.71 12.34
C PRO A 163 -1.23 -16.32 13.09
N SER A 164 -1.49 -17.03 14.19
CA SER A 164 -0.45 -17.73 14.95
C SER A 164 -0.19 -19.11 14.35
N VAL A 165 0.91 -19.27 13.67
CA VAL A 165 1.31 -20.55 13.06
C VAL A 165 2.55 -21.08 13.73
N LYS A 166 2.39 -22.16 14.51
CA LYS A 166 3.53 -22.94 15.02
C LYS A 166 4.05 -23.84 13.89
N MET A 167 5.23 -23.54 13.40
CA MET A 167 5.87 -24.31 12.35
C MET A 167 6.97 -25.18 12.89
N ASN A 168 6.87 -26.48 12.64
CA ASN A 168 7.99 -27.41 12.82
C ASN A 168 8.84 -27.37 11.54
N GLY A 169 10.16 -27.47 11.65
CA GLY A 169 11.06 -27.51 10.49
C GLY A 169 12.31 -26.65 10.64
N PRO A 170 13.05 -26.44 9.55
CA PRO A 170 14.32 -25.73 9.60
C PRO A 170 14.16 -24.30 10.11
N ARG A 171 15.18 -23.79 10.83
CA ARG A 171 15.16 -22.41 11.36
C ARG A 171 15.26 -21.36 10.26
N LYS A 172 15.95 -21.69 9.15
CA LYS A 172 16.11 -20.81 7.98
C LYS A 172 14.93 -20.98 7.05
N ARG A 173 13.94 -20.11 7.18
CA ARG A 173 12.69 -20.21 6.43
C ARG A 173 11.97 -18.87 6.33
N GLY A 174 11.15 -18.73 5.30
CA GLY A 174 10.14 -17.68 5.17
C GLY A 174 8.74 -18.27 5.25
N VAL A 175 7.83 -17.54 5.86
CA VAL A 175 6.41 -17.93 5.94
C VAL A 175 5.56 -16.77 5.47
N GLU A 176 4.68 -17.04 4.52
CA GLU A 176 3.67 -16.11 4.06
C GLU A 176 2.30 -16.56 4.59
N LEU A 177 1.55 -15.62 5.16
CA LEU A 177 0.14 -15.82 5.51
C LEU A 177 -0.69 -14.83 4.69
N THR A 178 -1.76 -15.32 4.08
CA THR A 178 -2.67 -14.52 3.27
C THR A 178 -4.12 -14.83 3.60
N GLY A 179 -4.97 -13.82 3.58
CA GLY A 179 -6.40 -13.98 3.83
C GLY A 179 -7.11 -12.65 3.91
N TYR A 180 -8.28 -12.69 4.50
CA TYR A 180 -9.13 -11.53 4.69
C TYR A 180 -9.37 -11.30 6.18
N VAL A 181 -9.49 -10.05 6.55
CA VAL A 181 -9.95 -9.65 7.89
C VAL A 181 -11.39 -9.15 7.73
N LYS A 182 -12.31 -9.72 8.52
CA LYS A 182 -13.66 -9.20 8.64
C LYS A 182 -13.69 -8.29 9.86
N VAL A 183 -13.86 -7.01 9.63
CA VAL A 183 -14.01 -6.03 10.72
C VAL A 183 -15.42 -6.08 11.28
N PRO A 184 -15.61 -5.97 12.61
CA PRO A 184 -16.93 -6.03 13.22
C PRO A 184 -17.78 -4.77 12.98
N ALA A 185 -17.16 -3.63 12.80
CA ALA A 185 -17.78 -2.33 12.53
C ALA A 185 -16.77 -1.39 11.86
N ASP A 186 -17.28 -0.37 11.21
CA ASP A 186 -16.45 0.71 10.72
C ASP A 186 -15.75 1.42 11.88
N GLY A 187 -14.47 1.73 11.72
CA GLY A 187 -13.73 2.39 12.77
C GLY A 187 -12.22 2.39 12.61
N GLU A 188 -11.57 2.75 13.70
CA GLU A 188 -10.12 2.87 13.81
C GLU A 188 -9.53 1.54 14.29
N TYR A 189 -8.58 0.99 13.51
CA TYR A 189 -7.92 -0.28 13.81
C TYR A 189 -6.41 -0.11 13.89
N THR A 190 -5.81 -0.67 14.92
CA THR A 190 -4.35 -0.81 15.07
C THR A 190 -3.99 -2.29 14.96
N PHE A 191 -3.02 -2.61 14.14
CA PHE A 191 -2.51 -3.96 13.97
C PHE A 191 -1.30 -4.18 14.86
N TYR A 192 -1.21 -5.34 15.46
CA TYR A 192 -0.12 -5.75 16.33
C TYR A 192 0.53 -7.02 15.80
N LEU A 193 1.84 -7.08 15.87
CA LEU A 193 2.63 -8.25 15.51
C LEU A 193 3.55 -8.62 16.66
N SER A 194 3.39 -9.80 17.20
CA SER A 194 4.30 -10.37 18.19
C SER A 194 5.23 -11.37 17.49
N THR A 195 6.52 -11.24 17.74
CA THR A 195 7.52 -12.17 17.23
C THR A 195 7.93 -13.16 18.30
N ASP A 196 8.13 -14.41 17.91
CA ASP A 196 8.62 -15.47 18.78
C ASP A 196 10.08 -15.21 19.22
N ALA A 197 10.54 -15.94 20.24
CA ALA A 197 11.84 -15.81 20.88
C ALA A 197 13.08 -16.07 19.99
N ASN A 198 12.96 -15.96 18.69
CA ASN A 198 14.07 -16.15 17.75
C ASN A 198 14.72 -14.81 17.40
N LYS A 199 15.93 -14.59 17.87
CA LYS A 199 16.74 -13.45 17.45
C LYS A 199 16.90 -13.45 15.93
N GLY A 200 16.74 -12.28 15.31
CA GLY A 200 16.88 -12.11 13.87
C GLY A 200 15.63 -12.36 13.04
N SER A 201 14.50 -12.65 13.66
CA SER A 201 13.22 -12.70 12.94
C SER A 201 12.86 -11.35 12.38
N LYS A 202 12.40 -11.33 11.11
CA LYS A 202 11.87 -10.15 10.43
C LYS A 202 10.44 -10.42 10.03
N ALA A 203 9.61 -9.41 10.08
CA ALA A 203 8.21 -9.56 9.76
C ALA A 203 7.69 -8.38 8.96
N PHE A 204 6.64 -8.61 8.19
CA PHE A 204 6.03 -7.63 7.33
C PHE A 204 4.52 -7.84 7.32
N VAL A 205 3.76 -6.78 7.57
CA VAL A 205 2.30 -6.83 7.50
C VAL A 205 1.83 -5.82 6.46
N ARG A 206 1.03 -6.29 5.53
CA ARG A 206 0.36 -5.48 4.52
C ARG A 206 -1.14 -5.66 4.59
N LEU A 207 -1.86 -4.56 4.40
CA LEU A 207 -3.29 -4.56 4.14
C LEU A 207 -3.51 -3.91 2.78
N HIS A 208 -4.08 -4.62 1.82
CA HIS A 208 -4.13 -4.22 0.41
C HIS A 208 -2.72 -3.92 -0.13
N GLY A 209 -2.46 -2.72 -0.61
CA GLY A 209 -1.12 -2.23 -0.97
C GLY A 209 -0.39 -1.50 0.15
N MET A 210 -1.04 -1.32 1.30
CA MET A 210 -0.55 -0.53 2.42
C MET A 210 0.40 -1.34 3.30
N GLU A 211 1.57 -0.79 3.56
CA GLU A 211 2.52 -1.35 4.52
C GLU A 211 2.16 -0.90 5.93
N LEU A 212 1.77 -1.84 6.78
CA LEU A 212 1.40 -1.55 8.16
C LEU A 212 2.58 -1.72 9.10
N ILE A 213 3.38 -2.78 8.92
CA ILE A 213 4.56 -3.08 9.72
C ILE A 213 5.70 -3.38 8.76
N ASP A 214 6.81 -2.65 8.95
CA ASP A 214 7.97 -2.68 8.08
C ASP A 214 8.82 -3.95 8.29
N ALA A 215 9.28 -4.51 7.18
CA ALA A 215 10.13 -5.68 7.13
C ALA A 215 11.60 -5.46 7.49
N ASP A 216 12.06 -4.21 7.45
CA ASP A 216 13.50 -3.89 7.57
C ASP A 216 14.03 -4.00 8.99
N LYS A 217 13.14 -4.00 9.96
CA LYS A 217 13.52 -4.11 11.38
C LYS A 217 13.55 -5.55 11.83
N THR A 218 14.58 -5.88 12.59
CA THR A 218 14.64 -7.09 13.40
C THR A 218 14.03 -6.78 14.75
N TYR A 219 13.02 -7.55 15.15
CA TYR A 219 12.34 -7.35 16.41
C TYR A 219 12.99 -8.16 17.52
N GLU A 220 13.03 -7.59 18.73
CA GLU A 220 13.49 -8.31 19.92
C GLU A 220 12.54 -9.48 20.24
N PRO A 221 13.09 -10.62 20.71
CA PRO A 221 12.28 -11.77 21.06
C PRO A 221 11.20 -11.45 22.09
N GLY A 222 9.97 -11.87 21.81
CA GLY A 222 8.83 -11.60 22.66
C GLY A 222 8.31 -10.16 22.63
N SER A 223 8.91 -9.28 21.81
CA SER A 223 8.39 -7.94 21.63
C SER A 223 7.12 -7.93 20.79
N GLU A 224 6.26 -6.98 21.06
CA GLU A 224 5.11 -6.66 20.23
C GLU A 224 5.38 -5.35 19.49
N VAL A 225 5.06 -5.34 18.20
CA VAL A 225 5.19 -4.17 17.33
C VAL A 225 3.81 -3.80 16.83
N SER A 226 3.46 -2.53 16.90
CA SER A 226 2.20 -2.04 16.35
C SER A 226 2.38 -1.40 14.97
N SER A 227 1.25 -1.21 14.29
CA SER A 227 1.21 -0.43 13.07
C SER A 227 1.42 1.08 13.31
N ASP A 228 1.45 1.53 14.55
CA ASP A 228 1.78 2.90 14.91
C ASP A 228 3.28 3.19 14.68
N LEU A 229 3.61 4.41 14.34
CA LEU A 229 5.00 4.84 14.07
C LEU A 229 5.56 5.59 15.30
N GLY A 230 6.15 4.85 16.23
CA GLY A 230 6.65 5.41 17.49
C GLY A 230 5.51 6.05 18.30
N ASP A 231 5.66 7.32 18.66
CA ASP A 231 4.64 8.05 19.44
C ASP A 231 3.45 8.54 18.60
N ARG A 232 3.44 8.31 17.29
CA ARG A 232 2.37 8.71 16.40
C ARG A 232 1.41 7.56 16.17
N LYS A 233 0.16 7.78 16.50
CA LYS A 233 -0.90 6.87 16.09
C LYS A 233 -1.08 6.93 14.58
N ASN A 234 -1.03 5.79 13.94
CA ASN A 234 -1.26 5.60 12.50
C ASN A 234 -2.31 4.51 12.30
N PRO A 235 -3.54 4.76 12.74
CA PRO A 235 -4.60 3.79 12.60
C PRO A 235 -4.97 3.58 11.14
N VAL A 236 -5.58 2.45 10.89
CA VAL A 236 -6.24 2.14 9.62
C VAL A 236 -7.73 2.25 9.86
N TYR A 237 -8.40 3.03 9.06
CA TYR A 237 -9.85 3.14 9.11
C TYR A 237 -10.47 2.09 8.20
N LEU A 238 -11.15 1.13 8.77
CA LEU A 238 -11.75 -0.02 8.09
C LEU A 238 -13.26 -0.05 8.30
#